data_eb67e6a0c83487b0062e914874267b56
#
_entry.id   eb67e6a0c83487b0062e914874267b56
#
_cell.length_a   1.000
_cell.length_b   1.000
_cell.length_c   1.000
_cell.angle_alpha   90.00
_cell.angle_beta   90.00
_cell.angle_gamma   90.00
#
_symmetry.space_group_name_H-M   'P 1'
#
loop_
_entity.id
_entity.type
_entity.pdbx_description
1 polymer ?
#
loop_
_entity_poly.entity_id
_entity_poly.type
_entity_poly.pdbx_seq_one_letter_code
_entity_poly.pdbx_strand_id
1 'polypeptide(L)'
;MFDIMKRFIPFILLALLFSCKKGKADFTLKGTITDITFNQNLSGASIKLYQVPIGSTNEELIQTSTIGSDGTYSFTFPRDKIEKYILRISKTNYFDLEETVLFKDLTIEEDNIRNYGTHAKAWVKLTFKNTITPSSSDEFKFIKQLGKEGCAECCSDTEQFLY
;
A
#
# COMPACT_ATOMS: atom_id res chain seq x y z
N MET A 1 16.77 23.81 61.15
CA MET A 1 16.07 24.00 59.87
C MET A 1 16.94 23.68 58.62
N PHE A 2 18.26 23.75 58.74
CA PHE A 2 19.20 23.44 57.63
C PHE A 2 19.50 21.95 57.42
N ASP A 3 19.33 21.08 58.39
CA ASP A 3 19.67 19.66 58.27
C ASP A 3 18.60 18.84 57.55
N ILE A 4 17.35 19.27 57.55
CA ILE A 4 16.28 18.58 56.81
C ILE A 4 16.46 18.77 55.30
N MET A 5 16.95 19.93 54.88
CA MET A 5 17.17 20.28 53.48
C MET A 5 18.29 19.44 52.85
N LYS A 6 19.33 19.08 53.59
CA LYS A 6 20.45 18.24 53.12
C LYS A 6 20.05 16.78 52.90
N ARG A 7 19.02 16.28 53.59
CA ARG A 7 18.57 14.90 53.50
C ARG A 7 17.65 14.66 52.29
N PHE A 8 17.01 15.68 51.73
CA PHE A 8 16.11 15.57 50.59
C PHE A 8 16.82 15.79 49.22
N ILE A 9 18.02 16.41 49.21
CA ILE A 9 18.77 16.67 48.01
C ILE A 9 19.16 15.38 47.24
N PRO A 10 19.65 14.29 47.89
CA PRO A 10 19.99 13.06 47.15
C PRO A 10 18.75 12.34 46.61
N PHE A 11 17.58 12.50 47.20
CA PHE A 11 16.33 11.89 46.75
C PHE A 11 15.78 12.59 45.51
N ILE A 12 15.90 13.91 45.38
CA ILE A 12 15.53 14.70 44.21
C ILE A 12 16.49 14.40 43.04
N LEU A 13 17.78 14.25 43.32
CA LEU A 13 18.78 13.93 42.29
C LEU A 13 18.58 12.53 41.72
N LEU A 14 18.12 11.57 42.52
CA LEU A 14 17.82 10.20 42.10
C LEU A 14 16.57 10.13 41.21
N ALA A 15 15.58 11.00 41.46
CA ALA A 15 14.35 11.08 40.67
C ALA A 15 14.58 11.60 39.22
N LEU A 16 15.62 12.42 39.04
CA LEU A 16 15.98 12.95 37.71
C LEU A 16 16.66 11.91 36.80
N LEU A 17 17.16 10.80 37.34
CA LEU A 17 17.80 9.74 36.54
C LEU A 17 16.80 8.78 35.85
N PHE A 18 15.53 8.82 36.23
CA PHE A 18 14.49 7.98 35.62
C PHE A 18 13.79 8.61 34.42
N SER A 19 14.13 9.82 34.05
CA SER A 19 13.41 10.61 33.03
C SER A 19 13.90 10.47 31.59
N CYS A 20 14.74 9.49 31.27
CA CYS A 20 15.18 9.30 29.89
C CYS A 20 15.01 7.84 29.41
N LYS A 21 13.79 7.34 29.39
CA LYS A 21 13.47 6.31 28.41
C LYS A 21 13.37 6.99 27.04
N LYS A 22 14.47 6.98 26.30
CA LYS A 22 14.46 7.25 24.87
C LYS A 22 13.67 6.12 24.23
N GLY A 23 12.32 6.25 24.21
CA GLY A 23 11.47 5.35 23.45
C GLY A 23 11.95 5.37 22.01
N LYS A 24 12.11 4.22 21.36
CA LYS A 24 12.19 4.18 19.91
C LYS A 24 10.93 4.89 19.42
N ALA A 25 11.11 5.94 18.66
CA ALA A 25 9.97 6.60 18.04
C ALA A 25 9.49 5.70 16.90
N ASP A 26 8.23 5.32 16.95
CA ASP A 26 7.61 4.50 15.91
C ASP A 26 6.81 5.41 14.96
N PHE A 27 6.75 5.03 13.69
CA PHE A 27 5.79 5.59 12.76
C PHE A 27 4.46 4.84 12.86
N THR A 28 3.36 5.57 12.74
CA THR A 28 2.05 5.00 12.46
C THR A 28 1.62 5.40 11.06
N LEU A 29 1.41 4.42 10.18
CA LEU A 29 0.89 4.58 8.82
C LEU A 29 -0.49 3.96 8.75
N LYS A 30 -1.52 4.76 8.49
CA LYS A 30 -2.89 4.30 8.42
C LYS A 30 -3.67 4.96 7.30
N GLY A 31 -4.83 4.42 6.96
CA GLY A 31 -5.70 5.00 5.95
C GLY A 31 -6.82 4.07 5.55
N THR A 32 -7.45 4.41 4.43
CA THR A 32 -8.54 3.65 3.84
C THR A 32 -8.20 3.21 2.43
N ILE A 33 -8.69 2.04 2.06
CA ILE A 33 -8.62 1.52 0.70
C ILE A 33 -10.03 1.47 0.13
N THR A 34 -10.22 2.09 -1.04
CA THR A 34 -11.52 2.19 -1.72
C THR A 34 -11.54 1.32 -2.96
N ASP A 35 -12.63 0.63 -3.16
CA ASP A 35 -13.02 0.05 -4.45
C ASP A 35 -13.63 1.17 -5.30
N ILE A 36 -12.85 1.66 -6.26
CA ILE A 36 -13.26 2.77 -7.13
C ILE A 36 -14.37 2.34 -8.09
N THR A 37 -14.39 1.06 -8.48
CA THR A 37 -15.39 0.54 -9.44
C THR A 37 -16.79 0.59 -8.88
N PHE A 38 -16.97 0.24 -7.61
CA PHE A 38 -18.28 0.20 -6.97
C PHE A 38 -18.50 1.31 -5.94
N ASN A 39 -17.51 2.23 -5.81
CA ASN A 39 -17.53 3.35 -4.88
C ASN A 39 -17.85 2.92 -3.43
N GLN A 40 -17.12 1.93 -2.95
CA GLN A 40 -17.28 1.35 -1.62
C GLN A 40 -15.93 1.04 -0.98
N ASN A 41 -15.93 0.69 0.30
CA ASN A 41 -14.73 0.26 0.99
C ASN A 41 -14.22 -1.09 0.47
N LEU A 42 -12.91 -1.21 0.24
CA LEU A 42 -12.29 -2.47 -0.18
C LEU A 42 -12.02 -3.33 1.05
N SER A 43 -12.91 -4.25 1.37
CA SER A 43 -12.72 -5.21 2.46
C SER A 43 -12.03 -6.49 2.01
N GLY A 44 -11.37 -7.20 2.94
CA GLY A 44 -10.79 -8.53 2.70
C GLY A 44 -9.59 -8.55 1.77
N ALA A 45 -9.01 -7.40 1.41
CA ALA A 45 -7.76 -7.33 0.68
C ALA A 45 -6.57 -7.61 1.60
N SER A 46 -5.52 -8.25 1.07
CA SER A 46 -4.23 -8.38 1.74
C SER A 46 -3.45 -7.08 1.57
N ILE A 47 -2.89 -6.56 2.65
CA ILE A 47 -2.01 -5.41 2.62
C ILE A 47 -0.67 -5.76 3.28
N LYS A 48 0.43 -5.42 2.61
CA LYS A 48 1.80 -5.72 3.04
C LYS A 48 2.63 -4.46 3.04
N LEU A 49 3.38 -4.25 4.11
CA LEU A 49 4.34 -3.16 4.23
C LEU A 49 5.75 -3.73 4.14
N TYR A 50 6.53 -3.19 3.22
CA TYR A 50 7.95 -3.50 3.04
C TYR A 50 8.78 -2.26 3.36
N GLN A 51 10.05 -2.49 3.70
CA GLN A 51 11.07 -1.45 3.81
C GLN A 51 12.21 -1.70 2.84
N VAL A 52 12.86 -0.61 2.42
CA VAL A 52 14.10 -0.66 1.62
C VAL A 52 15.17 0.10 2.40
N PRO A 53 16.18 -0.57 2.95
CA PRO A 53 17.27 0.08 3.67
C PRO A 53 18.07 1.05 2.77
N ILE A 54 18.66 2.08 3.38
CA ILE A 54 19.50 3.05 2.66
C ILE A 54 20.67 2.32 1.96
N GLY A 55 20.83 2.58 0.67
CA GLY A 55 21.89 1.97 -0.15
C GLY A 55 21.62 0.52 -0.55
N SER A 56 20.42 0.01 -0.34
CA SER A 56 19.96 -1.32 -0.75
C SER A 56 18.87 -1.20 -1.81
N THR A 57 18.76 -2.23 -2.65
CA THR A 57 17.60 -2.43 -3.54
C THR A 57 16.69 -3.55 -3.03
N ASN A 58 17.09 -4.24 -1.97
CA ASN A 58 16.34 -5.36 -1.41
C ASN A 58 15.16 -4.85 -0.58
N GLU A 59 14.02 -5.47 -0.82
CA GLU A 59 12.80 -5.22 -0.04
C GLU A 59 12.71 -6.24 1.10
N GLU A 60 12.41 -5.75 2.28
CA GLU A 60 12.22 -6.55 3.48
C GLU A 60 10.79 -6.39 3.98
N LEU A 61 10.06 -7.50 4.12
CA LEU A 61 8.70 -7.48 4.65
C LEU A 61 8.71 -7.11 6.14
N ILE A 62 8.01 -6.04 6.49
CA ILE A 62 7.84 -5.61 7.88
C ILE A 62 6.59 -6.23 8.49
N GLN A 63 5.46 -6.07 7.79
CA GLN A 63 4.15 -6.39 8.34
C GLN A 63 3.16 -6.79 7.25
N THR A 64 2.22 -7.69 7.60
CA THR A 64 1.10 -8.08 6.75
C THR A 64 -0.19 -7.95 7.56
N SER A 65 -1.25 -7.48 6.91
CA SER A 65 -2.59 -7.39 7.49
C SER A 65 -3.66 -7.69 6.44
N THR A 66 -4.88 -7.87 6.90
CA THR A 66 -6.06 -7.92 6.04
C THR A 66 -6.92 -6.69 6.31
N ILE A 67 -7.36 -6.04 5.24
CA ILE A 67 -8.20 -4.85 5.33
C ILE A 67 -9.58 -5.23 5.86
N GLY A 68 -10.03 -4.54 6.89
CA GLY A 68 -11.33 -4.75 7.54
C GLY A 68 -12.52 -4.40 6.65
N SER A 69 -13.74 -4.65 7.17
CA SER A 69 -14.99 -4.34 6.46
C SER A 69 -15.21 -2.84 6.23
N ASP A 70 -14.60 -2.01 7.03
CA ASP A 70 -14.58 -0.54 6.94
C ASP A 70 -13.54 -0.01 5.95
N GLY A 71 -12.76 -0.88 5.30
CA GLY A 71 -11.72 -0.53 4.36
C GLY A 71 -10.46 0.03 5.00
N THR A 72 -10.35 0.03 6.33
CA THR A 72 -9.21 0.65 7.04
C THR A 72 -8.03 -0.29 7.19
N TYR A 73 -6.85 0.30 7.27
CA TYR A 73 -5.61 -0.36 7.66
C TYR A 73 -4.81 0.51 8.63
N SER A 74 -3.95 -0.12 9.44
CA SER A 74 -3.02 0.57 10.32
C SER A 74 -1.78 -0.29 10.57
N PHE A 75 -0.61 0.31 10.37
CA PHE A 75 0.70 -0.27 10.67
C PHE A 75 1.45 0.63 11.65
N THR A 76 2.08 0.03 12.65
CA THR A 76 3.03 0.71 13.54
C THR A 76 4.37 0.00 13.44
N PHE A 77 5.43 0.74 13.11
CA PHE A 77 6.75 0.19 12.84
C PHE A 77 7.86 1.15 13.27
N PRO A 78 9.05 0.64 13.63
CA PRO A 78 10.13 1.44 14.15
C PRO A 78 10.70 2.40 13.10
N ARG A 79 11.16 3.56 13.57
CA ARG A 79 11.93 4.51 12.77
C ARG A 79 13.38 4.04 12.66
N ASP A 80 13.67 3.28 11.62
CA ASP A 80 15.01 2.80 11.30
C ASP A 80 15.66 3.64 10.17
N LYS A 81 16.91 3.30 9.79
CA LYS A 81 17.64 3.95 8.70
C LYS A 81 17.19 3.40 7.35
N ILE A 82 16.02 3.82 6.92
CA ILE A 82 15.30 3.36 5.73
C ILE A 82 15.25 4.47 4.69
N GLU A 83 15.35 4.13 3.41
CA GLU A 83 15.18 5.05 2.30
C GLU A 83 13.70 5.28 1.99
N LYS A 84 12.97 4.17 1.88
CA LYS A 84 11.54 4.18 1.54
C LYS A 84 10.83 2.95 2.09
N TYR A 85 9.53 3.08 2.17
CA TYR A 85 8.60 1.97 2.41
C TYR A 85 7.78 1.70 1.15
N ILE A 86 7.35 0.47 0.98
CA ILE A 86 6.50 0.06 -0.14
C ILE A 86 5.26 -0.61 0.44
N LEU A 87 4.10 -0.08 0.07
CA LEU A 87 2.81 -0.62 0.46
C LEU A 87 2.22 -1.38 -0.73
N ARG A 88 1.97 -2.69 -0.56
CA ARG A 88 1.34 -3.53 -1.58
C ARG A 88 -0.01 -4.01 -1.11
N ILE A 89 -1.02 -3.76 -1.93
CA ILE A 89 -2.40 -4.19 -1.68
C ILE A 89 -2.81 -5.12 -2.82
N SER A 90 -3.33 -6.28 -2.46
CA SER A 90 -3.79 -7.28 -3.41
C SER A 90 -5.12 -7.90 -2.98
N LYS A 91 -6.01 -8.12 -3.95
CA LYS A 91 -7.29 -8.82 -3.76
C LYS A 91 -7.66 -9.55 -5.03
N THR A 92 -8.17 -10.78 -4.90
CA THR A 92 -8.67 -11.54 -6.05
C THR A 92 -9.69 -10.73 -6.85
N ASN A 93 -9.53 -10.69 -8.15
CA ASN A 93 -10.36 -9.94 -9.10
C ASN A 93 -10.25 -8.42 -9.02
N TYR A 94 -9.17 -7.90 -8.42
CA TYR A 94 -8.83 -6.47 -8.42
C TYR A 94 -7.43 -6.28 -9.01
N PHE A 95 -7.16 -5.08 -9.49
CA PHE A 95 -5.80 -4.70 -9.86
C PHE A 95 -4.97 -4.52 -8.60
N ASP A 96 -3.76 -5.06 -8.62
CA ASP A 96 -2.82 -4.85 -7.53
C ASP A 96 -2.39 -3.40 -7.48
N LEU A 97 -2.17 -2.91 -6.26
CA LEU A 97 -1.69 -1.56 -5.99
C LEU A 97 -0.35 -1.64 -5.29
N GLU A 98 0.60 -0.87 -5.79
CA GLU A 98 1.91 -0.66 -5.17
C GLU A 98 2.17 0.82 -5.01
N GLU A 99 2.45 1.24 -3.78
CA GLU A 99 2.68 2.63 -3.43
C GLU A 99 3.98 2.80 -2.66
N THR A 100 4.75 3.80 -3.05
CA THR A 100 5.99 4.16 -2.38
C THR A 100 5.78 5.30 -1.40
N VAL A 101 6.19 5.10 -0.16
CA VAL A 101 6.19 6.11 0.90
C VAL A 101 7.63 6.43 1.28
N LEU A 102 8.09 7.63 0.98
CA LEU A 102 9.45 8.04 1.30
C LEU A 102 9.60 8.30 2.80
N PHE A 103 10.74 7.95 3.37
CA PHE A 103 11.04 8.18 4.78
C PHE A 103 10.85 9.63 5.20
N LYS A 104 11.25 10.59 4.34
CA LYS A 104 11.14 12.03 4.59
C LYS A 104 9.69 12.55 4.69
N ASP A 105 8.73 11.78 4.16
CA ASP A 105 7.30 12.15 4.13
C ASP A 105 6.52 11.57 5.31
N LEU A 106 7.23 10.97 6.28
CA LEU A 106 6.68 10.42 7.50
C LEU A 106 7.07 11.26 8.72
N THR A 107 6.12 11.41 9.64
CA THR A 107 6.31 12.03 10.95
C THR A 107 6.02 11.05 12.08
N ILE A 108 6.69 11.25 13.22
CA ILE A 108 6.44 10.52 14.47
C ILE A 108 5.51 11.28 15.43
N GLU A 109 5.18 12.52 15.10
CA GLU A 109 4.39 13.41 15.96
C GLU A 109 2.89 13.12 15.83
N GLU A 110 2.48 12.60 14.67
CA GLU A 110 1.10 12.26 14.36
C GLU A 110 0.99 11.05 13.44
N ASP A 111 -0.21 10.55 13.24
CA ASP A 111 -0.48 9.46 12.33
C ASP A 111 -0.29 9.90 10.86
N ASN A 112 0.46 9.11 10.11
CA ASN A 112 0.65 9.34 8.67
C ASN A 112 -0.53 8.73 7.91
N ILE A 113 -1.44 9.58 7.44
CA ILE A 113 -2.65 9.13 6.75
C ILE A 113 -2.39 9.02 5.25
N ARG A 114 -2.66 7.84 4.66
CA ARG A 114 -2.57 7.57 3.23
C ARG A 114 -3.79 6.77 2.78
N ASN A 115 -4.56 7.34 1.88
CA ASN A 115 -5.76 6.71 1.32
C ASN A 115 -5.50 6.37 -0.14
N TYR A 116 -5.91 5.17 -0.55
CA TYR A 116 -5.70 4.68 -1.90
C TYR A 116 -6.99 4.04 -2.44
N GLY A 117 -6.97 3.74 -3.73
CA GLY A 117 -8.08 3.06 -4.36
C GLY A 117 -7.63 2.16 -5.49
N THR A 118 -8.36 1.09 -5.72
CA THR A 118 -8.14 0.18 -6.84
C THR A 118 -9.44 -0.15 -7.54
N HIS A 119 -9.32 -0.69 -8.75
CA HIS A 119 -10.44 -1.08 -9.59
C HIS A 119 -10.62 -2.59 -9.61
N ALA A 120 -11.86 -3.05 -9.67
CA ALA A 120 -12.17 -4.42 -9.96
C ALA A 120 -11.81 -4.77 -11.42
N LYS A 121 -11.32 -6.00 -11.63
CA LYS A 121 -11.09 -6.56 -12.97
C LYS A 121 -12.43 -7.04 -13.54
N ALA A 122 -12.60 -6.86 -14.84
CA ALA A 122 -13.69 -7.44 -15.61
C ALA A 122 -13.12 -8.21 -16.81
N TRP A 123 -13.81 -9.27 -17.19
CA TRP A 123 -13.44 -10.10 -18.33
C TRP A 123 -14.54 -10.10 -19.37
N VAL A 124 -14.16 -9.96 -20.63
CA VAL A 124 -15.08 -10.05 -21.77
C VAL A 124 -14.69 -11.26 -22.58
N LYS A 125 -15.65 -12.13 -22.86
CA LYS A 125 -15.53 -13.21 -23.85
C LYS A 125 -16.18 -12.73 -25.13
N LEU A 126 -15.36 -12.52 -26.17
CA LEU A 126 -15.83 -12.19 -27.51
C LEU A 126 -16.00 -13.48 -28.29
N THR A 127 -17.18 -13.69 -28.92
CA THR A 127 -17.47 -14.81 -29.77
C THR A 127 -17.83 -14.28 -31.16
N PHE A 128 -17.08 -14.67 -32.15
CA PHE A 128 -17.28 -14.28 -33.53
C PHE A 128 -17.77 -15.47 -34.33
N LYS A 129 -18.71 -15.22 -35.22
CA LYS A 129 -19.21 -16.25 -36.15
C LYS A 129 -19.16 -15.63 -37.55
N ASN A 130 -18.38 -16.28 -38.43
CA ASN A 130 -18.48 -16.00 -39.84
C ASN A 130 -19.76 -16.67 -40.38
N THR A 131 -20.66 -15.90 -40.96
CA THR A 131 -21.95 -16.36 -41.50
C THR A 131 -21.90 -16.61 -43.01
N ILE A 132 -20.81 -16.26 -43.66
CA ILE A 132 -20.55 -16.47 -45.06
C ILE A 132 -19.52 -17.61 -45.20
N THR A 133 -19.46 -18.28 -46.32
CA THR A 133 -18.44 -19.33 -46.55
C THR A 133 -17.07 -18.82 -46.22
N PRO A 134 -16.32 -19.43 -45.28
CA PRO A 134 -14.99 -18.96 -44.89
C PRO A 134 -14.03 -18.96 -46.07
N SER A 135 -13.24 -17.89 -46.17
CA SER A 135 -12.18 -17.78 -47.14
C SER A 135 -10.82 -17.56 -46.43
N SER A 136 -9.71 -17.84 -47.11
CA SER A 136 -8.38 -17.59 -46.56
C SER A 136 -8.06 -16.11 -46.39
N SER A 137 -8.93 -15.22 -46.83
CA SER A 137 -8.83 -13.76 -46.71
C SER A 137 -9.69 -13.19 -45.60
N ASP A 138 -10.44 -14.03 -44.88
CA ASP A 138 -11.26 -13.57 -43.79
C ASP A 138 -10.39 -13.12 -42.62
N GLU A 139 -10.65 -11.93 -42.12
CA GLU A 139 -9.85 -11.30 -41.08
C GLU A 139 -10.77 -10.63 -40.10
N PHE A 140 -10.52 -10.81 -38.80
CA PHE A 140 -11.21 -10.11 -37.73
C PHE A 140 -10.22 -9.25 -36.96
N LYS A 141 -10.60 -7.99 -36.74
CA LYS A 141 -9.79 -7.03 -35.99
C LYS A 141 -10.58 -6.42 -34.85
N PHE A 142 -9.91 -6.17 -33.74
CA PHE A 142 -10.47 -5.38 -32.64
C PHE A 142 -9.41 -4.57 -31.94
N ILE A 143 -9.82 -3.49 -31.32
CA ILE A 143 -8.98 -2.62 -30.47
C ILE A 143 -9.76 -2.20 -29.24
N LYS A 144 -9.08 -2.16 -28.11
CA LYS A 144 -9.63 -1.58 -26.88
C LYS A 144 -9.69 -0.05 -27.02
N GLN A 145 -10.89 0.52 -26.93
CA GLN A 145 -11.10 1.97 -27.03
C GLN A 145 -10.90 2.71 -25.71
N LEU A 146 -11.24 2.08 -24.59
CA LEU A 146 -11.16 2.63 -23.23
C LEU A 146 -10.65 1.56 -22.27
N GLY A 147 -10.01 1.98 -21.20
CA GLY A 147 -9.52 1.10 -20.13
C GLY A 147 -8.29 1.66 -19.44
N LYS A 148 -7.71 0.87 -18.57
CA LYS A 148 -6.52 1.26 -17.83
C LYS A 148 -5.30 1.26 -18.77
N GLU A 149 -4.69 2.44 -18.97
CA GLU A 149 -3.44 2.57 -19.73
C GLU A 149 -2.29 1.83 -19.04
N GLY A 150 -1.37 1.27 -19.83
CA GLY A 150 -0.17 0.59 -19.33
C GLY A 150 -0.45 -0.70 -18.55
N CYS A 151 -1.65 -1.25 -18.63
CA CYS A 151 -2.02 -2.46 -17.94
C CYS A 151 -1.55 -3.71 -18.72
N ALA A 152 -0.52 -4.39 -18.23
CA ALA A 152 0.02 -5.61 -18.85
C ALA A 152 -0.97 -6.80 -18.82
N GLU A 153 -1.93 -6.80 -17.87
CA GLU A 153 -2.94 -7.86 -17.72
C GLU A 153 -4.22 -7.60 -18.52
N CYS A 154 -4.35 -6.40 -19.10
CA CYS A 154 -5.54 -6.00 -19.85
C CYS A 154 -5.40 -6.33 -21.34
N CYS A 155 -6.51 -6.21 -22.10
CA CYS A 155 -6.43 -6.24 -23.54
C CYS A 155 -5.45 -5.17 -24.03
N SER A 156 -4.69 -5.51 -25.09
CA SER A 156 -3.76 -4.57 -25.71
C SER A 156 -4.45 -3.28 -26.17
N ASP A 157 -3.73 -2.16 -26.08
CA ASP A 157 -4.16 -0.87 -26.63
C ASP A 157 -3.92 -0.77 -28.13
N THR A 158 -3.25 -1.77 -28.74
CA THR A 158 -3.01 -1.88 -30.17
C THR A 158 -4.04 -2.79 -30.83
N GLU A 159 -4.23 -2.62 -32.14
CA GLU A 159 -5.13 -3.46 -32.94
C GLU A 159 -4.71 -4.93 -32.84
N GLN A 160 -5.67 -5.81 -32.57
CA GLN A 160 -5.47 -7.25 -32.47
C GLN A 160 -6.10 -7.92 -33.69
N PHE A 161 -5.42 -8.91 -34.24
CA PHE A 161 -5.85 -9.70 -35.41
C PHE A 161 -6.14 -11.13 -34.97
N LEU A 162 -7.27 -11.68 -35.44
CA LEU A 162 -7.62 -13.08 -35.32
C LEU A 162 -7.87 -13.63 -36.72
N TYR A 163 -7.23 -14.70 -37.04
CA TYR A 163 -7.31 -15.39 -38.34
C TYR A 163 -8.15 -16.67 -38.22
#